data_0e39a03415ab5dea0baa974db3fc843f
#
_entry.id   0e39a03415ab5dea0baa974db3fc843f
#
_cell.length_a   1.000
_cell.length_b   1.000
_cell.length_c   1.000
_cell.angle_alpha   90.00
_cell.angle_beta   90.00
_cell.angle_gamma   90.00
#
_symmetry.space_group_name_H-M   'P 1'
#
loop_
_entity.id
_entity.type
_entity.pdbx_description
1 polymer ?
#
loop_
_entity_poly.entity_id
_entity_poly.type
_entity_poly.pdbx_seq_one_letter_code
_entity_poly.pdbx_strand_id
1 'polypeptide(L)'
;SGLLDRGASADTYTLVKPDVLIVATGARERGLVFPGNTLPGVYGAGAFQTLVNRDLVRAADRLFIVGGGNVGLIAGYHALQAGIDVVGLAEVLPRCGGYKVHADKLARLGVQIYTSHTVLSANGADHVESITISQVDADFAAIPGTERSFACDTVLIAVGLNPVDEFTRKARTYAMKVFDAGDAQAIAEASAAMFTGRIAGRQAAQALGSTAAIPEEWHQMVAVLSSHPGKPLARHVPTREIGVFPVFHCTQEIPCNPCTAVCPLQLIEIPGDDIRHLPIFTGIPGGKDCTGCGRCLTICPGLAITLVDYRKNQAWPTVSVAYELATEHLQIGDAVTILDTEGGMLGETTVTGIRNPQSNDHTVVVQLAAPAALAKQVAGIRMPATKSAAPLPEAVEHLSDDAIICRCERVTAGEIRARIREGYRDLNELKAVTRAGMGACGGKTCTALILRLFREEGIPATEVTEGTHRPLFVETPLGVLAGRMETADD
;
A
#
# COMPACT_ATOMS: atom_id res chain seq x y z
N SER A 1 -6.85 -31.38 10.29
CA SER A 1 -6.80 -30.01 10.83
C SER A 1 -7.17 -30.06 12.31
N GLY A 2 -6.42 -29.36 13.14
CA GLY A 2 -6.71 -29.21 14.55
C GLY A 2 -7.24 -27.79 14.86
N LEU A 3 -8.21 -27.71 15.73
CA LEU A 3 -8.70 -26.48 16.30
C LEU A 3 -8.24 -26.40 17.75
N LEU A 4 -7.63 -25.29 18.14
CA LEU A 4 -7.33 -24.99 19.52
C LEU A 4 -8.43 -24.09 20.06
N ASP A 5 -9.12 -24.53 21.11
CA ASP A 5 -10.08 -23.74 21.85
C ASP A 5 -9.44 -23.31 23.18
N ARG A 6 -9.22 -22.00 23.34
CA ARG A 6 -8.73 -21.40 24.58
C ARG A 6 -9.93 -21.01 25.44
N GLY A 7 -10.51 -21.98 26.11
CA GLY A 7 -11.53 -21.74 27.11
C GLY A 7 -10.93 -21.35 28.47
N ALA A 8 -11.76 -20.82 29.37
CA ALA A 8 -11.37 -20.29 30.68
C ALA A 8 -10.69 -21.30 31.63
N SER A 9 -10.50 -22.57 31.26
CA SER A 9 -9.99 -23.60 32.16
C SER A 9 -9.00 -24.61 31.61
N ALA A 10 -8.81 -24.72 30.30
CA ALA A 10 -7.73 -25.50 29.68
C ALA A 10 -7.74 -25.32 28.15
N ASP A 11 -6.56 -25.26 27.55
CA ASP A 11 -6.40 -25.34 26.08
C ASP A 11 -6.79 -26.74 25.62
N THR A 12 -7.80 -26.85 24.75
CA THR A 12 -8.22 -28.13 24.19
C THR A 12 -7.79 -28.24 22.72
N TYR A 13 -7.21 -29.37 22.37
CA TYR A 13 -6.88 -29.71 21.00
C TYR A 13 -7.98 -30.57 20.39
N THR A 14 -8.69 -30.02 19.39
CA THR A 14 -9.76 -30.75 18.69
C THR A 14 -9.29 -31.17 17.30
N LEU A 15 -9.36 -32.45 17.00
CA LEU A 15 -9.08 -32.97 15.67
C LEU A 15 -10.32 -32.86 14.79
N VAL A 16 -10.23 -32.07 13.72
CA VAL A 16 -11.32 -31.88 12.75
C VAL A 16 -10.95 -32.55 11.43
N LYS A 17 -11.84 -33.38 10.90
CA LYS A 17 -11.75 -33.95 9.56
C LYS A 17 -12.79 -33.24 8.67
N PRO A 18 -12.39 -32.20 7.92
CA PRO A 18 -13.33 -31.47 7.05
C PRO A 18 -13.58 -32.26 5.75
N ASP A 19 -14.77 -32.10 5.16
CA ASP A 19 -15.10 -32.62 3.84
C ASP A 19 -14.42 -31.82 2.73
N VAL A 20 -14.22 -30.52 2.97
CA VAL A 20 -13.59 -29.57 2.05
C VAL A 20 -12.67 -28.63 2.85
N LEU A 21 -11.50 -28.32 2.28
CA LEU A 21 -10.55 -27.36 2.80
C LEU A 21 -10.40 -26.19 1.85
N ILE A 22 -10.51 -24.96 2.33
CA ILE A 22 -10.13 -23.75 1.61
C ILE A 22 -8.83 -23.23 2.22
N VAL A 23 -7.80 -23.02 1.41
CA VAL A 23 -6.50 -22.48 1.80
C VAL A 23 -6.38 -21.05 1.31
N ALA A 24 -6.33 -20.09 2.21
CA ALA A 24 -6.21 -18.65 1.95
C ALA A 24 -5.12 -18.05 2.84
N THR A 25 -3.97 -18.71 2.89
CA THR A 25 -2.86 -18.45 3.80
C THR A 25 -1.97 -17.29 3.36
N GLY A 26 -2.25 -16.73 2.17
CA GLY A 26 -1.50 -15.59 1.65
C GLY A 26 -0.11 -15.97 1.14
N ALA A 27 0.82 -15.05 1.27
CA ALA A 27 2.19 -15.16 0.79
C ALA A 27 3.20 -14.90 1.88
N ARG A 28 4.42 -15.37 1.67
CA ARG A 28 5.61 -14.99 2.44
C ARG A 28 6.61 -14.26 1.57
N GLU A 29 7.37 -13.36 2.16
CA GLU A 29 8.42 -12.63 1.48
C GLU A 29 9.59 -13.52 1.09
N ARG A 30 10.20 -13.20 -0.04
CA ARG A 30 11.48 -13.79 -0.43
C ARG A 30 12.59 -13.09 0.32
N GLY A 31 13.43 -13.87 1.00
CA GLY A 31 14.69 -13.38 1.52
C GLY A 31 15.72 -13.18 0.41
N LEU A 32 16.66 -12.28 0.66
CA LEU A 32 17.84 -12.09 -0.18
C LEU A 32 19.09 -12.31 0.68
N VAL A 33 20.03 -13.11 0.19
CA VAL A 33 21.25 -13.44 0.92
C VAL A 33 22.40 -12.55 0.43
N PHE A 34 22.93 -11.74 1.35
CA PHE A 34 24.09 -10.88 1.11
C PHE A 34 24.80 -10.62 2.46
N PRO A 35 26.08 -10.24 2.49
CA PRO A 35 26.76 -9.85 3.71
C PRO A 35 26.02 -8.76 4.48
N GLY A 36 25.78 -9.01 5.78
CA GLY A 36 25.06 -8.07 6.65
C GLY A 36 23.52 -8.14 6.57
N ASN A 37 22.92 -9.10 5.84
CA ASN A 37 21.47 -9.23 5.74
C ASN A 37 20.76 -9.62 7.05
N THR A 38 21.51 -9.96 8.10
CA THR A 38 21.01 -10.27 9.45
C THR A 38 21.22 -9.14 10.45
N LEU A 39 21.79 -8.02 10.04
CA LEU A 39 21.94 -6.85 10.92
C LEU A 39 20.58 -6.29 11.33
N PRO A 40 20.39 -5.88 12.58
CA PRO A 40 19.25 -5.06 12.97
C PRO A 40 19.13 -3.85 12.05
N GLY A 41 17.91 -3.60 11.52
CA GLY A 41 17.65 -2.61 10.48
C GLY A 41 17.45 -3.21 9.09
N VAL A 42 17.71 -4.50 8.87
CA VAL A 42 17.30 -5.19 7.62
C VAL A 42 15.93 -5.80 7.81
N TYR A 43 14.94 -5.32 7.05
CA TYR A 43 13.55 -5.75 7.11
C TYR A 43 13.05 -6.28 5.77
N GLY A 44 12.14 -7.26 5.80
CA GLY A 44 11.26 -7.51 4.67
C GLY A 44 10.19 -6.41 4.53
N ALA A 45 9.71 -6.17 3.32
CA ALA A 45 8.78 -5.09 3.04
C ALA A 45 7.44 -5.22 3.79
N GLY A 46 6.93 -6.45 3.97
CA GLY A 46 5.71 -6.70 4.73
C GLY A 46 5.87 -6.44 6.22
N ALA A 47 7.03 -6.81 6.79
CA ALA A 47 7.36 -6.49 8.18
C ALA A 47 7.44 -4.96 8.39
N PHE A 48 8.12 -4.25 7.49
CA PHE A 48 8.20 -2.79 7.51
C PHE A 48 6.82 -2.13 7.39
N GLN A 49 6.02 -2.53 6.39
CA GLN A 49 4.66 -2.00 6.22
C GLN A 49 3.76 -2.32 7.42
N THR A 50 3.96 -3.46 8.08
CA THR A 50 3.24 -3.80 9.31
C THR A 50 3.58 -2.78 10.41
N LEU A 51 4.85 -2.50 10.65
CA LEU A 51 5.28 -1.51 11.64
C LEU A 51 4.73 -0.13 11.30
N VAL A 52 4.92 0.36 10.08
CA VAL A 52 4.55 1.73 9.70
C VAL A 52 3.04 1.90 9.56
N ASN A 53 2.35 0.99 8.86
CA ASN A 53 0.94 1.19 8.49
C ASN A 53 -0.05 0.62 9.50
N ARG A 54 0.31 -0.44 10.21
CA ARG A 54 -0.56 -1.09 11.20
C ARG A 54 -0.26 -0.59 12.61
N ASP A 55 1.03 -0.65 12.99
CA ASP A 55 1.43 -0.41 14.37
C ASP A 55 1.79 1.06 14.62
N LEU A 56 1.84 1.89 13.54
CA LEU A 56 2.18 3.31 13.57
C LEU A 56 3.54 3.57 14.24
N VAL A 57 4.49 2.67 13.97
CA VAL A 57 5.87 2.77 14.44
C VAL A 57 6.73 3.35 13.32
N ARG A 58 7.47 4.40 13.61
CA ARG A 58 8.51 4.89 12.72
C ARG A 58 9.70 3.94 12.77
N ALA A 59 9.79 3.06 11.76
CA ALA A 59 10.74 1.95 11.75
C ALA A 59 12.12 2.33 11.19
N ALA A 60 12.29 3.57 10.72
CA ALA A 60 13.53 4.08 10.13
C ALA A 60 13.60 5.59 10.20
N ASP A 61 14.79 6.15 10.18
CA ASP A 61 15.04 7.55 9.85
C ASP A 61 15.46 7.69 8.38
N ARG A 62 16.32 6.79 7.91
CA ARG A 62 16.88 6.78 6.56
C ARG A 62 16.83 5.38 5.96
N LEU A 63 15.93 5.21 5.00
CA LEU A 63 15.59 3.94 4.37
C LEU A 63 16.25 3.80 3.00
N PHE A 64 16.86 2.65 2.71
CA PHE A 64 17.21 2.23 1.36
C PHE A 64 16.41 1.00 0.96
N ILE A 65 15.88 0.98 -0.26
CA ILE A 65 14.97 -0.08 -0.75
C ILE A 65 15.69 -0.96 -1.77
N VAL A 66 15.56 -2.28 -1.64
CA VAL A 66 16.05 -3.28 -2.59
C VAL A 66 14.87 -3.99 -3.20
N GLY A 67 14.63 -3.73 -4.49
CA GLY A 67 13.52 -4.26 -5.28
C GLY A 67 12.49 -3.22 -5.70
N GLY A 68 12.36 -3.01 -7.03
CA GLY A 68 11.46 -2.06 -7.69
C GLY A 68 10.14 -2.67 -8.15
N GLY A 69 9.66 -3.74 -7.49
CA GLY A 69 8.30 -4.24 -7.65
C GLY A 69 7.26 -3.33 -6.98
N ASN A 70 5.95 -3.58 -7.18
CA ASN A 70 4.88 -2.77 -6.57
C ASN A 70 5.06 -2.63 -5.06
N VAL A 71 5.44 -3.70 -4.37
CA VAL A 71 5.61 -3.69 -2.91
C VAL A 71 6.69 -2.70 -2.48
N GLY A 72 7.88 -2.72 -3.12
CA GLY A 72 8.97 -1.80 -2.81
C GLY A 72 8.63 -0.35 -3.11
N LEU A 73 8.01 -0.10 -4.29
CA LEU A 73 7.59 1.25 -4.70
C LEU A 73 6.53 1.84 -3.76
N ILE A 74 5.54 1.04 -3.37
CA ILE A 74 4.47 1.48 -2.46
C ILE A 74 5.00 1.66 -1.04
N ALA A 75 5.86 0.75 -0.56
CA ALA A 75 6.48 0.88 0.76
C ALA A 75 7.36 2.15 0.86
N GLY A 76 8.11 2.47 -0.21
CA GLY A 76 8.87 3.71 -0.30
C GLY A 76 7.98 4.96 -0.20
N TYR A 77 6.82 4.94 -0.84
CA TYR A 77 5.86 6.03 -0.72
C TYR A 77 5.29 6.15 0.71
N HIS A 78 4.90 5.03 1.33
CA HIS A 78 4.44 5.04 2.73
C HIS A 78 5.54 5.51 3.69
N ALA A 79 6.81 5.18 3.43
CA ALA A 79 7.94 5.68 4.21
C ALA A 79 8.02 7.22 4.13
N LEU A 80 7.93 7.80 2.93
CA LEU A 80 7.90 9.26 2.74
C LEU A 80 6.71 9.91 3.46
N GLN A 81 5.52 9.31 3.41
CA GLN A 81 4.35 9.80 4.13
C GLN A 81 4.52 9.73 5.65
N ALA A 82 5.30 8.76 6.15
CA ALA A 82 5.66 8.65 7.57
C ALA A 82 6.83 9.56 7.98
N GLY A 83 7.32 10.42 7.09
CA GLY A 83 8.44 11.32 7.35
C GLY A 83 9.81 10.61 7.39
N ILE A 84 9.91 9.41 6.82
CA ILE A 84 11.16 8.65 6.69
C ILE A 84 11.87 9.10 5.40
N ASP A 85 13.15 9.40 5.48
CA ASP A 85 13.97 9.74 4.30
C ASP A 85 14.26 8.48 3.47
N VAL A 86 13.80 8.43 2.24
CA VAL A 86 14.10 7.33 1.31
C VAL A 86 15.31 7.70 0.47
N VAL A 87 16.46 7.20 0.90
CA VAL A 87 17.79 7.53 0.35
C VAL A 87 17.96 7.04 -1.09
N GLY A 88 17.30 5.93 -1.45
CA GLY A 88 17.33 5.37 -2.79
C GLY A 88 16.63 4.02 -2.89
N LEU A 89 16.47 3.58 -4.14
CA LEU A 89 15.92 2.27 -4.47
C LEU A 89 16.80 1.61 -5.53
N ALA A 90 17.22 0.36 -5.30
CA ALA A 90 17.94 -0.47 -6.26
C ALA A 90 16.99 -1.52 -6.87
N GLU A 91 17.03 -1.66 -8.20
CA GLU A 91 16.31 -2.67 -8.96
C GLU A 91 17.30 -3.40 -9.88
N VAL A 92 17.33 -4.73 -9.81
CA VAL A 92 18.27 -5.55 -10.58
C VAL A 92 17.97 -5.55 -12.07
N LEU A 93 16.70 -5.38 -12.44
CA LEU A 93 16.27 -5.29 -13.84
C LEU A 93 16.57 -3.91 -14.45
N PRO A 94 16.63 -3.80 -15.79
CA PRO A 94 16.83 -2.50 -16.48
C PRO A 94 15.69 -1.50 -16.26
N ARG A 95 14.58 -1.94 -15.68
CA ARG A 95 13.42 -1.11 -15.30
C ARG A 95 12.70 -1.74 -14.11
N CYS A 96 12.00 -0.93 -13.33
CA CYS A 96 11.15 -1.44 -12.25
C CYS A 96 10.12 -2.43 -12.77
N GLY A 97 9.95 -3.55 -12.04
CA GLY A 97 8.94 -4.56 -12.33
C GLY A 97 7.53 -4.18 -11.88
N GLY A 98 7.43 -3.18 -11.00
CA GLY A 98 6.15 -2.62 -10.55
C GLY A 98 5.54 -1.63 -11.56
N TYR A 99 4.37 -1.09 -11.24
CA TYR A 99 3.67 -0.14 -12.09
C TYR A 99 4.49 1.15 -12.24
N LYS A 100 4.66 1.58 -13.50
CA LYS A 100 5.42 2.80 -13.82
C LYS A 100 4.91 4.02 -13.05
N VAL A 101 3.61 4.15 -12.87
CA VAL A 101 2.99 5.24 -12.14
C VAL A 101 3.48 5.37 -10.68
N HIS A 102 3.84 4.26 -10.04
CA HIS A 102 4.43 4.28 -8.69
C HIS A 102 5.92 4.64 -8.71
N ALA A 103 6.67 4.14 -9.70
CA ALA A 103 8.06 4.51 -9.88
C ALA A 103 8.19 6.02 -10.19
N ASP A 104 7.37 6.52 -11.12
CA ASP A 104 7.31 7.94 -11.47
C ASP A 104 6.92 8.82 -10.26
N LYS A 105 5.99 8.34 -9.44
CA LYS A 105 5.62 9.04 -8.20
C LYS A 105 6.80 9.19 -7.25
N LEU A 106 7.56 8.12 -6.99
CA LEU A 106 8.77 8.20 -6.16
C LEU A 106 9.83 9.12 -6.76
N ALA A 107 10.06 9.05 -8.07
CA ALA A 107 11.01 9.92 -8.76
C ALA A 107 10.62 11.40 -8.62
N ARG A 108 9.34 11.75 -8.79
CA ARG A 108 8.84 13.11 -8.55
C ARG A 108 9.07 13.58 -7.12
N LEU A 109 8.98 12.67 -6.15
CA LEU A 109 9.23 12.97 -4.73
C LEU A 109 10.71 12.98 -4.35
N GLY A 110 11.63 12.76 -5.31
CA GLY A 110 13.07 12.90 -5.12
C GLY A 110 13.81 11.60 -4.84
N VAL A 111 13.13 10.47 -4.79
CA VAL A 111 13.79 9.18 -4.61
C VAL A 111 14.56 8.80 -5.86
N GLN A 112 15.86 8.57 -5.72
CA GLN A 112 16.70 8.09 -6.81
C GLN A 112 16.50 6.59 -7.01
N ILE A 113 16.14 6.18 -8.22
CA ILE A 113 15.97 4.77 -8.60
C ILE A 113 17.18 4.31 -9.41
N TYR A 114 17.89 3.30 -8.91
CA TYR A 114 19.05 2.68 -9.52
C TYR A 114 18.64 1.36 -10.18
N THR A 115 18.32 1.41 -11.48
CA THR A 115 18.03 0.19 -12.27
C THR A 115 19.33 -0.50 -12.71
N SER A 116 19.27 -1.80 -13.01
CA SER A 116 20.45 -2.65 -13.26
C SER A 116 21.46 -2.61 -12.10
N HIS A 117 20.98 -2.55 -10.86
CA HIS A 117 21.81 -2.57 -9.66
C HIS A 117 21.31 -3.62 -8.66
N THR A 118 22.24 -4.22 -7.94
CA THR A 118 21.95 -5.14 -6.82
C THR A 118 22.67 -4.72 -5.56
N VAL A 119 22.20 -5.21 -4.40
CA VAL A 119 22.89 -5.03 -3.13
C VAL A 119 24.11 -5.95 -3.05
N LEU A 120 25.23 -5.42 -2.61
CA LEU A 120 26.45 -6.19 -2.28
C LEU A 120 26.53 -6.50 -0.80
N SER A 121 26.25 -5.49 0.05
CA SER A 121 26.32 -5.65 1.51
C SER A 121 25.50 -4.59 2.23
N ALA A 122 24.99 -4.94 3.42
CA ALA A 122 24.65 -3.98 4.46
C ALA A 122 25.83 -3.92 5.45
N ASN A 123 26.23 -2.73 5.87
CA ASN A 123 27.40 -2.53 6.68
C ASN A 123 27.04 -1.86 8.00
N GLY A 124 27.74 -2.22 9.06
CA GLY A 124 27.57 -1.71 10.42
C GLY A 124 28.11 -2.70 11.44
N ALA A 125 28.29 -2.29 12.68
CA ALA A 125 28.75 -3.17 13.76
C ALA A 125 27.57 -3.89 14.42
N ASP A 126 26.67 -3.15 15.04
CA ASP A 126 25.52 -3.68 15.80
C ASP A 126 24.19 -3.51 15.07
N HIS A 127 24.11 -2.65 14.08
CA HIS A 127 22.95 -2.33 13.26
C HIS A 127 23.40 -1.81 11.90
N VAL A 128 22.45 -1.62 10.98
CA VAL A 128 22.73 -1.05 9.66
C VAL A 128 23.19 0.41 9.82
N GLU A 129 24.31 0.76 9.22
CA GLU A 129 24.85 2.13 9.12
C GLU A 129 24.95 2.58 7.66
N SER A 130 25.07 1.63 6.73
CA SER A 130 25.08 1.89 5.30
C SER A 130 24.76 0.64 4.49
N ILE A 131 24.45 0.86 3.20
CA ILE A 131 24.29 -0.18 2.19
C ILE A 131 25.26 0.09 1.03
N THR A 132 25.84 -0.96 0.47
CA THR A 132 26.62 -0.90 -0.76
C THR A 132 25.86 -1.64 -1.87
N ILE A 133 25.68 -0.97 -3.01
CA ILE A 133 25.10 -1.53 -4.23
C ILE A 133 26.12 -1.49 -5.37
N SER A 134 25.90 -2.29 -6.42
CA SER A 134 26.70 -2.27 -7.64
C SER A 134 25.84 -2.47 -8.87
N GLN A 135 26.28 -1.98 -10.02
CA GLN A 135 25.69 -2.36 -11.30
C GLN A 135 25.82 -3.86 -11.53
N VAL A 136 24.89 -4.39 -12.31
CA VAL A 136 24.93 -5.79 -12.75
C VAL A 136 24.98 -5.85 -14.29
N ASP A 137 25.63 -6.90 -14.78
CA ASP A 137 25.63 -7.28 -16.20
C ASP A 137 24.34 -8.05 -16.58
N ALA A 138 24.33 -8.60 -17.81
CA ALA A 138 23.19 -9.35 -18.33
C ALA A 138 22.92 -10.68 -17.59
N ASP A 139 23.94 -11.22 -16.92
CA ASP A 139 23.86 -12.45 -16.11
C ASP A 139 23.61 -12.16 -14.62
N PHE A 140 23.28 -10.90 -14.29
CA PHE A 140 23.08 -10.39 -12.94
C PHE A 140 24.32 -10.47 -12.03
N ALA A 141 25.51 -10.61 -12.60
CA ALA A 141 26.76 -10.53 -11.86
C ALA A 141 27.15 -9.07 -11.61
N ALA A 142 27.64 -8.78 -10.40
CA ALA A 142 28.08 -7.44 -10.04
C ALA A 142 29.31 -7.01 -10.88
N ILE A 143 29.27 -5.80 -11.40
CA ILE A 143 30.35 -5.21 -12.20
C ILE A 143 31.34 -4.51 -11.26
N PRO A 144 32.59 -5.00 -11.13
CA PRO A 144 33.58 -4.38 -10.26
C PRO A 144 33.88 -2.91 -10.66
N GLY A 145 34.06 -2.05 -9.67
CA GLY A 145 34.35 -0.63 -9.85
C GLY A 145 33.11 0.25 -10.06
N THR A 146 31.91 -0.33 -9.92
CA THR A 146 30.64 0.41 -10.00
C THR A 146 29.95 0.54 -8.65
N GLU A 147 30.65 0.16 -7.57
CA GLU A 147 30.13 0.15 -6.22
C GLU A 147 29.74 1.56 -5.76
N ARG A 148 28.60 1.65 -5.09
CA ARG A 148 28.10 2.88 -4.46
C ARG A 148 27.62 2.57 -3.06
N SER A 149 28.03 3.40 -2.09
CA SER A 149 27.60 3.25 -0.71
C SER A 149 26.69 4.42 -0.29
N PHE A 150 25.67 4.10 0.49
CA PHE A 150 24.68 5.05 0.97
C PHE A 150 24.53 4.89 2.47
N ALA A 151 24.67 5.97 3.21
CA ALA A 151 24.38 5.97 4.64
C ALA A 151 22.86 5.82 4.86
N CYS A 152 22.48 4.80 5.60
CA CYS A 152 21.10 4.51 5.99
C CYS A 152 21.11 3.68 7.28
N ASP A 153 20.04 3.76 8.06
CA ASP A 153 19.84 2.94 9.26
C ASP A 153 18.96 1.71 8.98
N THR A 154 18.33 1.69 7.82
CA THR A 154 17.37 0.63 7.46
C THR A 154 17.49 0.25 6.00
N VAL A 155 17.46 -1.06 5.74
CA VAL A 155 17.39 -1.66 4.39
C VAL A 155 16.11 -2.46 4.26
N LEU A 156 15.30 -2.12 3.27
CA LEU A 156 14.04 -2.80 2.96
C LEU A 156 14.23 -3.79 1.83
N ILE A 157 13.95 -5.05 2.07
CA ILE A 157 14.02 -6.11 1.06
C ILE A 157 12.62 -6.34 0.47
N ALA A 158 12.47 -6.07 -0.83
CA ALA A 158 11.19 -6.16 -1.57
C ALA A 158 11.37 -6.96 -2.89
N VAL A 159 12.08 -8.08 -2.84
CA VAL A 159 12.49 -8.86 -4.02
C VAL A 159 11.48 -9.94 -4.43
N GLY A 160 10.25 -9.84 -3.97
CA GLY A 160 9.14 -10.68 -4.36
C GLY A 160 8.54 -11.49 -3.22
N LEU A 161 7.52 -12.25 -3.55
CA LEU A 161 6.71 -13.07 -2.67
C LEU A 161 6.66 -14.52 -3.17
N ASN A 162 6.41 -15.46 -2.25
CA ASN A 162 6.09 -16.84 -2.57
C ASN A 162 4.73 -17.19 -1.97
N PRO A 163 3.86 -17.92 -2.69
CA PRO A 163 2.62 -18.45 -2.13
C PRO A 163 2.90 -19.32 -0.90
N VAL A 164 2.04 -19.22 0.12
CA VAL A 164 2.02 -20.15 1.26
C VAL A 164 1.06 -21.28 0.93
N ASP A 165 1.51 -22.23 0.09
CA ASP A 165 0.71 -23.30 -0.48
C ASP A 165 0.98 -24.69 0.14
N GLU A 166 1.78 -24.74 1.21
CA GLU A 166 2.18 -26.00 1.85
C GLU A 166 0.98 -26.81 2.35
N PHE A 167 -0.04 -26.14 2.88
CA PHE A 167 -1.26 -26.79 3.33
C PHE A 167 -2.02 -27.42 2.17
N THR A 168 -2.12 -26.74 1.04
CA THR A 168 -2.74 -27.24 -0.18
C THR A 168 -2.02 -28.46 -0.70
N ARG A 169 -0.68 -28.35 -0.85
CA ARG A 169 0.14 -29.48 -1.30
C ARG A 169 0.00 -30.67 -0.37
N LYS A 170 0.05 -30.45 0.94
CA LYS A 170 -0.09 -31.50 1.94
C LYS A 170 -1.49 -32.12 1.93
N ALA A 171 -2.56 -31.32 1.84
CA ALA A 171 -3.94 -31.81 1.78
C ALA A 171 -4.16 -32.72 0.55
N ARG A 172 -3.60 -32.33 -0.60
CA ARG A 172 -3.67 -33.12 -1.83
C ARG A 172 -3.02 -34.51 -1.67
N THR A 173 -1.93 -34.64 -0.88
CA THR A 173 -1.31 -35.97 -0.63
C THR A 173 -2.23 -36.91 0.14
N TYR A 174 -3.24 -36.41 0.82
CA TYR A 174 -4.26 -37.18 1.54
C TYR A 174 -5.59 -37.26 0.77
N ALA A 175 -5.59 -36.94 -0.53
CA ALA A 175 -6.78 -36.91 -1.37
C ALA A 175 -7.93 -36.05 -0.83
N MET A 176 -7.62 -35.03 -0.05
CA MET A 176 -8.63 -34.08 0.44
C MET A 176 -9.09 -33.17 -0.71
N LYS A 177 -10.39 -32.81 -0.69
CA LYS A 177 -10.92 -31.76 -1.56
C LYS A 177 -10.42 -30.41 -1.03
N VAL A 178 -9.49 -29.79 -1.76
CA VAL A 178 -8.85 -28.52 -1.35
C VAL A 178 -8.89 -27.51 -2.48
N PHE A 179 -9.23 -26.27 -2.13
CA PHE A 179 -9.29 -25.11 -3.01
C PHE A 179 -8.41 -23.99 -2.45
N ASP A 180 -7.63 -23.35 -3.32
CA ASP A 180 -6.74 -22.25 -2.97
C ASP A 180 -7.40 -20.92 -3.31
N ALA A 181 -7.08 -19.86 -2.55
CA ALA A 181 -7.56 -18.51 -2.79
C ALA A 181 -6.52 -17.45 -2.45
N GLY A 182 -6.58 -16.33 -3.17
CA GLY A 182 -5.65 -15.21 -2.96
C GLY A 182 -4.21 -15.59 -3.25
N ASP A 183 -3.27 -14.95 -2.55
CA ASP A 183 -1.84 -15.14 -2.76
C ASP A 183 -1.35 -16.57 -2.43
N ALA A 184 -2.14 -17.36 -1.72
CA ALA A 184 -1.87 -18.78 -1.54
C ALA A 184 -1.99 -19.56 -2.85
N GLN A 185 -2.80 -19.08 -3.80
CA GLN A 185 -2.96 -19.62 -5.14
C GLN A 185 -1.96 -19.00 -6.12
N ALA A 186 -1.96 -17.66 -6.18
CA ALA A 186 -1.09 -16.88 -7.08
C ALA A 186 -0.93 -15.46 -6.54
N ILE A 187 0.30 -14.95 -6.57
CA ILE A 187 0.60 -13.58 -6.13
C ILE A 187 -0.03 -12.59 -7.09
N ALA A 188 -0.92 -11.75 -6.57
CA ALA A 188 -1.60 -10.73 -7.34
C ALA A 188 -2.09 -9.58 -6.44
N GLU A 189 -2.86 -8.66 -7.01
CA GLU A 189 -3.48 -7.56 -6.27
C GLU A 189 -4.66 -8.03 -5.39
N ALA A 190 -5.00 -7.23 -4.38
CA ALA A 190 -6.08 -7.56 -3.45
C ALA A 190 -7.43 -7.84 -4.13
N SER A 191 -7.73 -7.14 -5.23
CA SER A 191 -8.94 -7.37 -6.00
C SER A 191 -8.97 -8.76 -6.65
N ALA A 192 -7.83 -9.24 -7.18
CA ALA A 192 -7.70 -10.61 -7.69
C ALA A 192 -7.90 -11.65 -6.56
N ALA A 193 -7.34 -11.38 -5.36
CA ALA A 193 -7.53 -12.25 -4.20
C ALA A 193 -9.02 -12.34 -3.78
N MET A 194 -9.78 -11.25 -3.89
CA MET A 194 -11.23 -11.26 -3.64
C MET A 194 -11.99 -12.16 -4.63
N PHE A 195 -11.67 -12.08 -5.92
CA PHE A 195 -12.33 -12.90 -6.94
C PHE A 195 -11.93 -14.38 -6.86
N THR A 196 -10.64 -14.68 -6.63
CA THR A 196 -10.21 -16.08 -6.40
C THR A 196 -10.86 -16.66 -5.15
N GLY A 197 -11.05 -15.86 -4.09
CA GLY A 197 -11.79 -16.26 -2.89
C GLY A 197 -13.27 -16.57 -3.19
N ARG A 198 -13.94 -15.77 -4.01
CA ARG A 198 -15.32 -16.04 -4.46
C ARG A 198 -15.40 -17.34 -5.26
N ILE A 199 -14.44 -17.56 -6.17
CA ILE A 199 -14.36 -18.79 -6.98
C ILE A 199 -14.14 -20.00 -6.07
N ALA A 200 -13.14 -19.95 -5.17
CA ALA A 200 -12.85 -21.05 -4.24
C ALA A 200 -14.04 -21.38 -3.32
N GLY A 201 -14.74 -20.35 -2.82
CA GLY A 201 -15.95 -20.53 -2.03
C GLY A 201 -17.08 -21.21 -2.84
N ARG A 202 -17.26 -20.84 -4.10
CA ARG A 202 -18.25 -21.47 -4.97
C ARG A 202 -17.88 -22.91 -5.32
N GLN A 203 -16.60 -23.19 -5.59
CA GLN A 203 -16.08 -24.55 -5.83
C GLN A 203 -16.26 -25.45 -4.59
N ALA A 204 -16.00 -24.92 -3.40
CA ALA A 204 -16.22 -25.62 -2.15
C ALA A 204 -17.70 -25.97 -1.94
N ALA A 205 -18.61 -25.01 -2.21
CA ALA A 205 -20.06 -25.24 -2.16
C ALA A 205 -20.50 -26.33 -3.16
N GLN A 206 -19.99 -26.31 -4.40
CA GLN A 206 -20.29 -27.33 -5.40
C GLN A 206 -19.79 -28.71 -4.95
N ALA A 207 -18.60 -28.78 -4.33
CA ALA A 207 -18.04 -30.03 -3.80
C ALA A 207 -18.90 -30.61 -2.65
N LEU A 208 -19.72 -29.76 -2.00
CA LEU A 208 -20.68 -30.11 -0.95
C LEU A 208 -22.12 -30.29 -1.47
N GLY A 209 -22.34 -30.29 -2.80
CA GLY A 209 -23.64 -30.56 -3.41
C GLY A 209 -24.40 -29.35 -3.94
N SER A 210 -23.85 -28.14 -3.88
CA SER A 210 -24.50 -26.96 -4.49
C SER A 210 -24.48 -27.04 -6.01
N THR A 211 -25.57 -26.62 -6.66
CA THR A 211 -25.70 -26.53 -8.11
C THR A 211 -25.40 -25.14 -8.67
N ALA A 212 -25.06 -24.18 -7.81
CA ALA A 212 -24.81 -22.80 -8.22
C ALA A 212 -23.56 -22.71 -9.09
N ALA A 213 -23.69 -22.18 -10.30
CA ALA A 213 -22.58 -22.00 -11.24
C ALA A 213 -21.60 -20.92 -10.77
N ILE A 214 -20.35 -21.05 -11.21
CA ILE A 214 -19.35 -19.97 -11.08
C ILE A 214 -19.54 -19.07 -12.30
N PRO A 215 -19.80 -17.75 -12.11
CA PRO A 215 -19.90 -16.83 -13.22
C PRO A 215 -18.59 -16.75 -14.00
N GLU A 216 -18.64 -16.86 -15.32
CA GLU A 216 -17.47 -16.83 -16.20
C GLU A 216 -16.73 -15.47 -16.09
N GLU A 217 -17.48 -14.38 -15.88
CA GLU A 217 -16.91 -13.06 -15.65
C GLU A 217 -15.95 -12.99 -14.45
N TRP A 218 -16.08 -13.88 -13.45
CA TRP A 218 -15.14 -13.91 -12.33
C TRP A 218 -13.78 -14.43 -12.75
N HIS A 219 -13.71 -15.42 -13.62
CA HIS A 219 -12.46 -15.94 -14.19
C HIS A 219 -11.79 -14.90 -15.08
N GLN A 220 -12.58 -14.23 -15.92
CA GLN A 220 -12.09 -13.15 -16.77
C GLN A 220 -11.53 -12.00 -15.93
N MET A 221 -12.22 -11.61 -14.85
CA MET A 221 -11.77 -10.56 -13.95
C MET A 221 -10.46 -10.96 -13.24
N VAL A 222 -10.32 -12.19 -12.76
CA VAL A 222 -9.04 -12.68 -12.18
C VAL A 222 -7.92 -12.57 -13.22
N ALA A 223 -8.16 -12.96 -14.47
CA ALA A 223 -7.13 -12.89 -15.51
C ALA A 223 -6.68 -11.45 -15.79
N VAL A 224 -7.63 -10.48 -15.81
CA VAL A 224 -7.32 -9.05 -15.96
C VAL A 224 -6.55 -8.50 -14.77
N LEU A 225 -7.04 -8.76 -13.54
CA LEU A 225 -6.45 -8.23 -12.31
C LEU A 225 -5.10 -8.84 -11.95
N SER A 226 -4.81 -10.06 -12.42
CA SER A 226 -3.53 -10.74 -12.25
C SER A 226 -2.56 -10.51 -13.41
N SER A 227 -2.95 -9.70 -14.40
CA SER A 227 -2.11 -9.47 -15.57
C SER A 227 -0.86 -8.65 -15.21
N HIS A 228 0.24 -8.97 -15.89
CA HIS A 228 1.43 -8.13 -15.82
C HIS A 228 1.16 -6.75 -16.45
N PRO A 229 1.82 -5.68 -15.95
CA PRO A 229 1.69 -4.35 -16.54
C PRO A 229 2.14 -4.35 -18.00
N GLY A 230 1.40 -3.63 -18.84
CA GLY A 230 1.75 -3.44 -20.24
C GLY A 230 3.07 -2.68 -20.42
N LYS A 231 3.53 -2.57 -21.65
CA LYS A 231 4.64 -1.68 -21.98
C LYS A 231 4.18 -0.22 -21.86
N PRO A 232 5.05 0.70 -21.38
CA PRO A 232 4.72 2.12 -21.40
C PRO A 232 4.44 2.59 -22.84
N LEU A 233 3.34 3.32 -22.99
CA LEU A 233 2.91 3.94 -24.24
C LEU A 233 3.35 5.40 -24.30
N ALA A 234 3.39 5.98 -25.48
CA ALA A 234 3.61 7.41 -25.63
C ALA A 234 2.48 8.19 -24.92
N ARG A 235 2.87 9.21 -24.16
CA ARG A 235 1.89 10.03 -23.44
C ARG A 235 1.01 10.81 -24.42
N HIS A 236 -0.28 10.71 -24.29
CA HIS A 236 -1.23 11.56 -24.99
C HIS A 236 -1.28 12.93 -24.31
N VAL A 237 -0.79 13.97 -25.00
CA VAL A 237 -0.88 15.35 -24.54
C VAL A 237 -2.08 16.01 -25.21
N PRO A 238 -3.08 16.52 -24.47
CA PRO A 238 -4.23 17.21 -25.06
C PRO A 238 -3.78 18.43 -25.87
N THR A 239 -4.28 18.58 -27.08
CA THR A 239 -4.01 19.75 -27.94
C THR A 239 -4.79 21.00 -27.52
N ARG A 240 -5.81 20.83 -26.72
CA ARG A 240 -6.72 21.85 -26.21
C ARG A 240 -5.99 22.91 -25.36
N GLU A 241 -6.35 24.21 -25.55
CA GLU A 241 -5.80 25.36 -24.81
C GLU A 241 -6.89 26.32 -24.32
N ILE A 242 -8.09 25.80 -24.10
CA ILE A 242 -9.23 26.55 -23.58
C ILE A 242 -9.97 25.77 -22.49
N GLY A 243 -10.62 26.47 -21.59
CA GLY A 243 -11.40 25.86 -20.49
C GLY A 243 -10.51 25.20 -19.44
N VAL A 244 -11.05 24.19 -18.75
CA VAL A 244 -10.33 23.34 -17.78
C VAL A 244 -10.46 21.89 -18.17
N PHE A 245 -9.41 21.09 -18.00
CA PHE A 245 -9.41 19.66 -18.35
C PHE A 245 -8.32 18.89 -17.61
N PRO A 246 -8.50 17.58 -17.39
CA PRO A 246 -7.47 16.73 -16.84
C PRO A 246 -6.40 16.41 -17.88
N VAL A 247 -5.16 16.29 -17.40
CA VAL A 247 -4.03 15.74 -18.13
C VAL A 247 -3.61 14.47 -17.43
N PHE A 248 -3.58 13.36 -18.17
CA PHE A 248 -3.18 12.05 -17.65
C PHE A 248 -1.69 11.83 -17.87
N HIS A 249 -0.98 11.49 -16.79
CA HIS A 249 0.45 11.16 -16.78
C HIS A 249 0.69 9.66 -16.63
N CYS A 250 -0.36 8.86 -16.45
CA CYS A 250 -0.28 7.41 -16.54
C CYS A 250 -0.12 7.00 -18.01
N THR A 251 0.92 6.22 -18.29
CA THR A 251 1.32 5.83 -19.66
C THR A 251 1.42 4.32 -19.83
N GLN A 252 1.06 3.54 -18.80
CA GLN A 252 1.16 2.10 -18.80
C GLN A 252 -0.19 1.47 -18.56
N GLU A 253 -0.55 0.49 -19.38
CA GLU A 253 -1.77 -0.29 -19.21
C GLU A 253 -1.67 -1.17 -17.96
N ILE A 254 -2.53 -0.89 -16.99
CA ILE A 254 -2.63 -1.55 -15.70
C ILE A 254 -4.11 -1.66 -15.30
N PRO A 255 -4.53 -2.64 -14.50
CA PRO A 255 -5.93 -2.77 -14.07
C PRO A 255 -6.31 -1.69 -13.04
N CYS A 256 -6.52 -0.45 -13.51
CA CYS A 256 -6.76 0.71 -12.68
C CYS A 256 -7.71 1.71 -13.36
N ASN A 257 -8.86 1.99 -12.71
CA ASN A 257 -9.85 2.91 -13.28
C ASN A 257 -10.62 3.80 -12.27
N PRO A 258 -10.16 4.11 -11.05
CA PRO A 258 -10.94 4.90 -10.09
C PRO A 258 -11.27 6.31 -10.60
N CYS A 259 -10.46 6.88 -11.49
CA CYS A 259 -10.70 8.20 -12.06
C CYS A 259 -11.98 8.29 -12.90
N THR A 260 -12.42 7.19 -13.53
CA THR A 260 -13.66 7.15 -14.30
C THR A 260 -14.88 7.19 -13.40
N ALA A 261 -14.88 6.39 -12.33
CA ALA A 261 -15.98 6.27 -11.39
C ALA A 261 -16.23 7.56 -10.58
N VAL A 262 -15.18 8.37 -10.32
CA VAL A 262 -15.29 9.56 -9.47
C VAL A 262 -15.74 10.82 -10.22
N CYS A 263 -15.67 10.82 -11.55
CA CYS A 263 -16.07 11.99 -12.35
C CYS A 263 -17.60 12.20 -12.30
N PRO A 264 -18.11 13.28 -11.68
CA PRO A 264 -19.54 13.48 -11.53
C PRO A 264 -20.25 13.73 -12.86
N LEU A 265 -19.49 14.14 -13.88
CA LEU A 265 -20.00 14.38 -15.22
C LEU A 265 -19.69 13.22 -16.19
N GLN A 266 -19.06 12.15 -15.71
CA GLN A 266 -18.67 11.00 -16.54
C GLN A 266 -17.90 11.41 -17.81
N LEU A 267 -16.91 12.30 -17.66
CA LEU A 267 -16.06 12.80 -18.74
C LEU A 267 -14.70 12.11 -18.82
N ILE A 268 -14.48 11.07 -18.02
CA ILE A 268 -13.28 10.25 -18.05
C ILE A 268 -13.74 8.83 -18.32
N GLU A 269 -13.27 8.26 -19.40
CA GLU A 269 -13.67 6.94 -19.88
C GLU A 269 -12.45 6.06 -20.10
N ILE A 270 -12.62 4.75 -19.99
CA ILE A 270 -11.68 3.74 -20.48
C ILE A 270 -12.20 3.26 -21.84
N PRO A 271 -11.44 3.37 -22.91
CA PRO A 271 -11.87 2.88 -24.24
C PRO A 271 -12.08 1.36 -24.22
N GLY A 272 -13.25 0.92 -24.73
CA GLY A 272 -13.61 -0.50 -24.77
C GLY A 272 -13.96 -1.07 -23.40
N ASP A 273 -13.93 -2.41 -23.28
CA ASP A 273 -14.36 -3.15 -22.09
C ASP A 273 -13.20 -3.59 -21.17
N ASP A 274 -11.96 -3.22 -21.50
CA ASP A 274 -10.78 -3.62 -20.75
C ASP A 274 -10.29 -2.48 -19.83
N ILE A 275 -10.44 -2.67 -18.52
CA ILE A 275 -10.05 -1.68 -17.50
C ILE A 275 -8.55 -1.34 -17.49
N ARG A 276 -7.72 -2.09 -18.21
CA ARG A 276 -6.28 -1.82 -18.34
C ARG A 276 -5.95 -0.68 -19.28
N HIS A 277 -6.84 -0.36 -20.22
CA HIS A 277 -6.60 0.72 -21.18
C HIS A 277 -6.46 2.06 -20.47
N LEU A 278 -5.70 2.96 -21.11
CA LEU A 278 -5.47 4.30 -20.57
C LEU A 278 -6.74 5.14 -20.59
N PRO A 279 -6.99 5.96 -19.55
CA PRO A 279 -8.15 6.83 -19.50
C PRO A 279 -8.07 7.93 -20.56
N ILE A 280 -9.21 8.27 -21.13
CA ILE A 280 -9.37 9.41 -22.04
C ILE A 280 -10.34 10.44 -21.46
N PHE A 281 -10.18 11.69 -21.87
CA PHE A 281 -11.07 12.77 -21.51
C PHE A 281 -11.99 13.10 -22.69
N THR A 282 -13.31 13.05 -22.46
CA THR A 282 -14.36 13.20 -23.48
C THR A 282 -15.08 14.54 -23.42
N GLY A 283 -14.64 15.48 -22.57
CA GLY A 283 -15.26 16.78 -22.43
C GLY A 283 -15.14 17.66 -23.69
N ILE A 284 -16.24 18.33 -24.04
CA ILE A 284 -16.36 19.18 -25.24
C ILE A 284 -16.48 20.63 -24.82
N PRO A 285 -15.58 21.55 -25.29
CA PRO A 285 -15.70 22.98 -25.04
C PRO A 285 -17.04 23.55 -25.55
N GLY A 286 -17.73 24.29 -24.68
CA GLY A 286 -19.04 24.85 -24.97
C GLY A 286 -20.20 23.87 -24.89
N GLY A 287 -19.92 22.58 -24.60
CA GLY A 287 -20.89 21.53 -24.33
C GLY A 287 -20.75 21.00 -22.91
N LYS A 288 -20.87 19.66 -22.76
CA LYS A 288 -20.60 18.97 -21.49
C LYS A 288 -19.09 18.95 -21.23
N ASP A 289 -18.63 19.75 -20.29
CA ASP A 289 -17.19 19.97 -20.09
C ASP A 289 -16.79 19.93 -18.61
N CYS A 290 -15.48 19.84 -18.34
CA CYS A 290 -14.92 19.77 -16.99
C CYS A 290 -15.23 21.02 -16.19
N THR A 291 -15.61 20.86 -14.92
CA THR A 291 -15.83 21.97 -13.97
C THR A 291 -14.57 22.35 -13.18
N GLY A 292 -13.55 21.50 -13.19
CA GLY A 292 -12.34 21.70 -12.37
C GLY A 292 -12.51 21.28 -10.90
N CYS A 293 -13.44 20.36 -10.59
CA CYS A 293 -13.71 19.92 -9.22
C CYS A 293 -12.52 19.25 -8.52
N GLY A 294 -11.61 18.61 -9.26
CA GLY A 294 -10.38 17.99 -8.74
C GLY A 294 -10.54 16.57 -8.20
N ARG A 295 -11.74 15.98 -8.23
CA ARG A 295 -11.96 14.61 -7.70
C ARG A 295 -11.08 13.54 -8.36
N CYS A 296 -10.84 13.65 -9.68
CA CYS A 296 -9.98 12.73 -10.40
C CYS A 296 -8.51 12.82 -9.96
N LEU A 297 -8.04 13.99 -9.51
CA LEU A 297 -6.70 14.16 -8.98
C LEU A 297 -6.53 13.38 -7.67
N THR A 298 -7.46 13.62 -6.75
CA THR A 298 -7.37 13.14 -5.37
C THR A 298 -7.67 11.65 -5.22
N ILE A 299 -8.37 11.05 -6.18
CA ILE A 299 -8.62 9.59 -6.18
C ILE A 299 -7.47 8.79 -6.80
N CYS A 300 -6.56 9.43 -7.53
CA CYS A 300 -5.51 8.74 -8.27
C CYS A 300 -4.40 8.23 -7.34
N PRO A 301 -4.23 6.92 -7.15
CA PRO A 301 -3.21 6.39 -6.23
C PRO A 301 -1.78 6.65 -6.71
N GLY A 302 -1.60 6.92 -8.00
CA GLY A 302 -0.31 7.27 -8.60
C GLY A 302 -0.01 8.77 -8.60
N LEU A 303 -0.94 9.62 -8.15
CA LEU A 303 -0.87 11.09 -8.30
C LEU A 303 -0.51 11.50 -9.74
N ALA A 304 -1.09 10.79 -10.71
CA ALA A 304 -0.74 10.87 -12.13
C ALA A 304 -1.79 11.61 -12.96
N ILE A 305 -2.57 12.47 -12.32
CA ILE A 305 -3.56 13.33 -12.99
C ILE A 305 -3.36 14.75 -12.50
N THR A 306 -3.29 15.70 -13.43
CA THR A 306 -3.30 17.13 -13.14
C THR A 306 -4.46 17.80 -13.87
N LEU A 307 -4.90 18.97 -13.39
CA LEU A 307 -5.87 19.81 -14.12
C LEU A 307 -5.15 21.05 -14.64
N VAL A 308 -5.37 21.36 -15.91
CA VAL A 308 -4.89 22.61 -16.53
C VAL A 308 -6.10 23.48 -16.82
N ASP A 309 -6.10 24.70 -16.28
CA ASP A 309 -7.19 25.66 -16.36
C ASP A 309 -6.75 26.96 -17.07
N TYR A 310 -7.19 27.12 -18.32
CA TYR A 310 -6.90 28.27 -19.17
C TYR A 310 -7.93 29.42 -19.03
N ARG A 311 -8.97 29.25 -18.23
CA ARG A 311 -10.10 30.21 -18.16
C ARG A 311 -9.70 31.60 -17.65
N LYS A 312 -8.71 31.68 -16.78
CA LYS A 312 -8.26 32.97 -16.19
C LYS A 312 -7.08 33.59 -16.94
N ASN A 313 -6.15 32.78 -17.38
CA ASN A 313 -4.94 33.25 -18.06
C ASN A 313 -4.46 32.18 -19.06
N GLN A 314 -4.40 32.55 -20.33
CA GLN A 314 -3.98 31.63 -21.38
C GLN A 314 -2.45 31.46 -21.47
N ALA A 315 -1.69 32.52 -21.16
CA ALA A 315 -0.23 32.47 -21.18
C ALA A 315 0.34 31.76 -19.94
N TRP A 316 -0.37 31.87 -18.80
CA TRP A 316 -0.02 31.30 -17.52
C TRP A 316 -1.22 30.58 -16.92
N PRO A 317 -1.66 29.47 -17.51
CA PRO A 317 -2.78 28.72 -16.98
C PRO A 317 -2.50 28.22 -15.57
N THR A 318 -3.56 28.01 -14.79
CA THR A 318 -3.46 27.38 -13.47
C THR A 318 -3.33 25.89 -13.64
N VAL A 319 -2.29 25.30 -13.05
CA VAL A 319 -2.13 23.85 -12.93
C VAL A 319 -2.48 23.44 -11.51
N SER A 320 -3.34 22.43 -11.38
CA SER A 320 -3.68 21.82 -10.09
C SER A 320 -3.07 20.43 -10.01
N VAL A 321 -2.33 20.16 -8.94
CA VAL A 321 -1.68 18.88 -8.66
C VAL A 321 -2.16 18.34 -7.32
N ALA A 322 -2.25 17.02 -7.19
CA ALA A 322 -2.49 16.36 -5.91
C ALA A 322 -1.17 16.22 -5.14
N TYR A 323 -1.20 16.47 -3.83
CA TYR A 323 -0.02 16.42 -2.97
C TYR A 323 -0.38 15.84 -1.59
N GLU A 324 0.51 15.03 -1.01
CA GLU A 324 0.21 14.23 0.20
C GLU A 324 1.33 14.22 1.24
N LEU A 325 2.45 14.94 1.00
CA LEU A 325 3.57 14.96 1.94
C LEU A 325 3.59 16.27 2.72
N ALA A 326 3.73 16.18 4.05
CA ALA A 326 3.90 17.34 4.95
C ALA A 326 2.95 18.51 4.58
N THR A 327 1.68 18.18 4.33
CA THR A 327 0.67 19.12 3.81
C THR A 327 0.37 20.26 4.79
N GLU A 328 0.60 20.05 6.07
CA GLU A 328 0.46 21.02 7.15
C GLU A 328 1.48 22.18 7.08
N HIS A 329 2.59 21.98 6.39
CA HIS A 329 3.63 23.00 6.21
C HIS A 329 3.52 23.76 4.90
N LEU A 330 2.58 23.37 4.03
CA LEU A 330 2.39 23.98 2.72
C LEU A 330 1.53 25.26 2.83
N GLN A 331 2.04 26.38 2.30
CA GLN A 331 1.37 27.67 2.33
C GLN A 331 1.28 28.31 0.95
N ILE A 332 0.27 29.15 0.75
CA ILE A 332 0.19 30.00 -0.44
C ILE A 332 1.37 30.96 -0.43
N GLY A 333 2.05 31.08 -1.56
CA GLY A 333 3.28 31.86 -1.71
C GLY A 333 4.56 31.03 -1.59
N ASP A 334 4.50 29.77 -1.18
CA ASP A 334 5.67 28.92 -1.12
C ASP A 334 6.26 28.68 -2.52
N ALA A 335 7.60 28.78 -2.62
CA ALA A 335 8.32 28.39 -3.81
C ALA A 335 8.34 26.87 -3.95
N VAL A 336 8.04 26.36 -5.13
CA VAL A 336 8.02 24.93 -5.45
C VAL A 336 8.68 24.68 -6.79
N THR A 337 9.36 23.54 -6.91
CA THR A 337 9.85 23.04 -8.18
C THR A 337 8.74 22.29 -8.90
N ILE A 338 8.43 22.65 -10.15
CA ILE A 338 7.51 21.91 -11.01
C ILE A 338 8.26 20.80 -11.76
N LEU A 339 7.63 19.64 -11.83
CA LEU A 339 8.26 18.40 -12.31
C LEU A 339 7.44 17.76 -13.43
N ASP A 340 8.14 17.13 -14.36
CA ASP A 340 7.53 16.24 -15.35
C ASP A 340 7.16 14.89 -14.74
N THR A 341 6.67 13.98 -15.56
CA THR A 341 6.20 12.64 -15.15
C THR A 341 7.27 11.82 -14.44
N GLU A 342 8.52 11.92 -14.87
CA GLU A 342 9.65 11.12 -14.38
C GLU A 342 10.49 11.86 -13.32
N GLY A 343 10.03 13.02 -12.86
CA GLY A 343 10.69 13.82 -11.83
C GLY A 343 11.74 14.79 -12.36
N GLY A 344 11.83 14.96 -13.68
CA GLY A 344 12.66 15.99 -14.32
C GLY A 344 12.16 17.40 -13.99
N MET A 345 13.07 18.29 -13.66
CA MET A 345 12.76 19.68 -13.30
C MET A 345 12.34 20.46 -14.55
N LEU A 346 11.14 21.04 -14.51
CA LEU A 346 10.61 21.93 -15.55
C LEU A 346 10.84 23.41 -15.25
N GLY A 347 11.04 23.77 -13.97
CA GLY A 347 11.25 25.12 -13.50
C GLY A 347 10.77 25.31 -12.08
N GLU A 348 10.74 26.56 -11.62
CA GLU A 348 10.24 26.95 -10.32
C GLU A 348 9.03 27.88 -10.45
N THR A 349 8.12 27.79 -9.49
CA THR A 349 6.94 28.64 -9.40
C THR A 349 6.51 28.79 -7.94
N THR A 350 5.42 29.49 -7.71
CA THR A 350 4.86 29.65 -6.36
C THR A 350 3.47 29.02 -6.25
N VAL A 351 3.14 28.54 -5.06
CA VAL A 351 1.79 28.06 -4.72
C VAL A 351 0.84 29.25 -4.75
N THR A 352 -0.17 29.19 -5.63
CA THR A 352 -1.19 30.25 -5.77
C THR A 352 -2.50 29.92 -5.07
N GLY A 353 -2.69 28.67 -4.66
CA GLY A 353 -3.88 28.22 -3.95
C GLY A 353 -3.73 26.80 -3.41
N ILE A 354 -4.44 26.54 -2.34
CA ILE A 354 -4.52 25.20 -1.71
C ILE A 354 -5.99 24.91 -1.48
N ARG A 355 -6.45 23.74 -1.93
CA ARG A 355 -7.79 23.24 -1.66
C ARG A 355 -7.68 21.92 -0.91
N ASN A 356 -8.37 21.83 0.22
CA ASN A 356 -8.49 20.59 0.99
C ASN A 356 -9.94 20.08 0.85
N PRO A 357 -10.22 19.14 -0.07
CA PRO A 357 -11.56 18.58 -0.22
C PRO A 357 -11.90 17.73 1.01
N GLN A 358 -13.00 18.04 1.69
CA GLN A 358 -13.48 17.31 2.89
C GLN A 358 -13.68 15.79 2.65
N SER A 359 -13.74 15.36 1.40
CA SER A 359 -13.89 13.94 1.02
C SER A 359 -12.57 13.16 1.00
N ASN A 360 -11.41 13.83 1.16
CA ASN A 360 -10.08 13.22 1.05
C ASN A 360 -9.22 13.66 2.22
N ASP A 361 -9.03 12.78 3.18
CA ASP A 361 -8.45 13.09 4.49
C ASP A 361 -6.98 13.57 4.44
N HIS A 362 -6.20 13.22 3.42
CA HIS A 362 -4.75 13.51 3.39
C HIS A 362 -4.23 14.04 2.04
N THR A 363 -5.09 14.17 1.03
CA THR A 363 -4.71 14.66 -0.29
C THR A 363 -5.18 16.10 -0.47
N VAL A 364 -4.24 17.03 -0.51
CA VAL A 364 -4.54 18.41 -0.87
C VAL A 364 -4.38 18.65 -2.36
N VAL A 365 -5.14 19.58 -2.91
CA VAL A 365 -4.99 20.05 -4.27
C VAL A 365 -4.23 21.38 -4.26
N VAL A 366 -3.00 21.36 -4.72
CA VAL A 366 -2.13 22.53 -4.83
C VAL A 366 -2.32 23.16 -6.20
N GLN A 367 -2.54 24.47 -6.22
CA GLN A 367 -2.67 25.27 -7.43
C GLN A 367 -1.42 26.12 -7.62
N LEU A 368 -0.95 26.18 -8.86
CA LEU A 368 0.20 26.99 -9.25
C LEU A 368 -0.01 27.53 -10.67
N ALA A 369 0.70 28.60 -11.04
CA ALA A 369 0.73 29.09 -12.38
C ALA A 369 1.97 28.52 -13.11
N ALA A 370 1.79 28.04 -14.34
CA ALA A 370 2.89 27.56 -15.17
C ALA A 370 2.79 28.18 -16.58
N PRO A 371 3.91 28.42 -17.27
CA PRO A 371 3.88 28.83 -18.67
C PRO A 371 3.05 27.86 -19.51
N ALA A 372 2.24 28.35 -20.45
CA ALA A 372 1.36 27.53 -21.28
C ALA A 372 2.11 26.37 -21.98
N ALA A 373 3.35 26.61 -22.40
CA ALA A 373 4.21 25.60 -23.02
C ALA A 373 4.58 24.43 -22.09
N LEU A 374 4.59 24.64 -20.78
CA LEU A 374 4.94 23.66 -19.76
C LEU A 374 3.74 23.11 -19.02
N ALA A 375 2.63 23.83 -18.96
CA ALA A 375 1.48 23.54 -18.10
C ALA A 375 0.96 22.08 -18.25
N LYS A 376 0.94 21.54 -19.45
CA LYS A 376 0.51 20.16 -19.74
C LYS A 376 1.59 19.12 -19.45
N GLN A 377 2.83 19.55 -19.17
CA GLN A 377 3.94 18.67 -18.81
C GLN A 377 4.07 18.51 -17.29
N VAL A 378 3.59 19.50 -16.52
CA VAL A 378 3.63 19.45 -15.06
C VAL A 378 2.84 18.25 -14.55
N ALA A 379 3.53 17.31 -13.92
CA ALA A 379 2.96 16.09 -13.33
C ALA A 379 2.98 16.09 -11.80
N GLY A 380 3.75 17.00 -11.20
CA GLY A 380 3.87 17.12 -9.76
C GLY A 380 4.72 18.30 -9.33
N ILE A 381 4.87 18.44 -8.02
CA ILE A 381 5.71 19.45 -7.40
C ILE A 381 6.66 18.80 -6.38
N ARG A 382 7.76 19.50 -6.11
CA ARG A 382 8.67 19.20 -4.99
C ARG A 382 8.90 20.45 -4.17
N MET A 383 8.76 20.31 -2.85
CA MET A 383 9.08 21.36 -1.90
C MET A 383 10.61 21.49 -1.75
N PRO A 384 11.13 22.69 -1.46
CA PRO A 384 12.54 22.84 -1.06
C PRO A 384 12.85 21.95 0.15
N ALA A 385 14.06 21.40 0.18
CA ALA A 385 14.50 20.46 1.24
C ALA A 385 14.35 20.99 2.67
N THR A 386 14.43 22.29 2.86
CA THR A 386 14.26 22.99 4.16
C THR A 386 12.82 22.91 4.71
N LYS A 387 11.83 22.68 3.86
CA LYS A 387 10.41 22.51 4.25
C LYS A 387 9.95 21.04 4.19
N SER A 388 10.71 20.18 3.51
CA SER A 388 10.41 18.75 3.39
C SER A 388 10.77 17.96 4.66
N ALA A 389 11.73 18.44 5.45
CA ALA A 389 12.04 17.88 6.76
C ALA A 389 11.17 18.55 7.82
N ALA A 390 9.95 18.06 7.99
CA ALA A 390 9.25 18.33 9.23
C ALA A 390 10.12 17.88 10.39
N PRO A 391 10.25 18.67 11.48
CA PRO A 391 10.79 18.13 12.71
C PRO A 391 9.97 16.87 13.01
N LEU A 392 10.68 15.79 13.39
CA LEU A 392 10.04 14.58 13.83
C LEU A 392 8.93 14.94 14.81
N PRO A 393 7.68 14.52 14.63
CA PRO A 393 6.73 14.66 15.69
C PRO A 393 7.38 14.02 16.91
N GLU A 394 7.45 14.75 18.03
CA GLU A 394 7.79 14.16 19.32
C GLU A 394 6.99 12.87 19.45
N ALA A 395 7.60 11.84 20.02
CA ALA A 395 6.96 10.54 20.16
C ALA A 395 5.52 10.76 20.67
N VAL A 396 4.55 10.45 19.83
CA VAL A 396 3.14 10.70 20.18
C VAL A 396 2.81 9.75 21.30
N GLU A 397 2.81 10.26 22.54
CA GLU A 397 2.47 9.46 23.73
C GLU A 397 1.05 8.93 23.60
N HIS A 398 0.14 9.71 23.01
CA HIS A 398 -1.26 9.36 22.83
C HIS A 398 -1.70 9.58 21.38
N LEU A 399 -2.45 8.63 20.82
CA LEU A 399 -3.12 8.82 19.54
C LEU A 399 -4.23 9.88 19.68
N SER A 400 -4.38 10.74 18.69
CA SER A 400 -5.50 11.71 18.69
C SER A 400 -6.85 11.01 18.59
N ASP A 401 -7.91 11.60 19.12
CA ASP A 401 -9.25 10.98 19.13
C ASP A 401 -9.85 10.81 17.73
N ASP A 402 -9.41 11.58 16.75
CA ASP A 402 -9.82 11.48 15.35
C ASP A 402 -9.01 10.46 14.54
N ALA A 403 -7.93 9.89 15.13
CA ALA A 403 -7.14 8.86 14.47
C ALA A 403 -8.00 7.62 14.15
N ILE A 404 -8.01 7.21 12.89
CA ILE A 404 -8.76 6.03 12.45
C ILE A 404 -8.02 4.77 12.85
N ILE A 405 -8.58 4.01 13.78
CA ILE A 405 -8.04 2.76 14.30
C ILE A 405 -8.47 1.58 13.42
N CYS A 406 -9.77 1.45 13.17
CA CYS A 406 -10.28 0.42 12.26
C CYS A 406 -10.56 1.00 10.89
N ARG A 407 -9.64 0.81 9.93
CA ARG A 407 -9.76 1.38 8.58
C ARG A 407 -10.92 0.79 7.78
N CYS A 408 -11.24 -0.50 7.98
CA CYS A 408 -12.33 -1.16 7.28
C CYS A 408 -13.71 -0.61 7.67
N GLU A 409 -13.92 -0.35 8.95
CA GLU A 409 -15.17 0.12 9.53
C GLU A 409 -15.14 1.61 9.91
N ARG A 410 -14.01 2.30 9.64
CA ARG A 410 -13.81 3.73 9.87
C ARG A 410 -13.98 4.17 11.33
N VAL A 411 -13.66 3.28 12.30
CA VAL A 411 -13.79 3.55 13.75
C VAL A 411 -12.58 4.31 14.25
N THR A 412 -12.81 5.40 14.98
CA THR A 412 -11.78 6.29 15.50
C THR A 412 -11.26 5.88 16.88
N ALA A 413 -10.13 6.45 17.31
CA ALA A 413 -9.59 6.25 18.66
C ALA A 413 -10.54 6.77 19.75
N GLY A 414 -11.18 7.92 19.50
CA GLY A 414 -12.14 8.52 20.44
C GLY A 414 -13.37 7.64 20.68
N GLU A 415 -13.92 7.02 19.63
CA GLU A 415 -15.05 6.09 19.76
C GLU A 415 -14.66 4.87 20.60
N ILE A 416 -13.45 4.33 20.40
CA ILE A 416 -12.96 3.18 21.16
C ILE A 416 -12.67 3.58 22.62
N ARG A 417 -12.00 4.71 22.88
CA ARG A 417 -11.71 5.22 24.21
C ARG A 417 -13.00 5.46 25.01
N ALA A 418 -14.04 6.01 24.37
CA ALA A 418 -15.32 6.21 25.03
C ALA A 418 -15.85 4.87 25.61
N ARG A 419 -15.78 3.78 24.85
CA ARG A 419 -16.21 2.45 25.33
C ARG A 419 -15.28 1.89 26.40
N ILE A 420 -13.96 2.09 26.28
CA ILE A 420 -13.01 1.69 27.32
C ILE A 420 -13.33 2.39 28.65
N ARG A 421 -13.64 3.68 28.61
CA ARG A 421 -14.03 4.48 29.79
C ARG A 421 -15.39 4.10 30.37
N GLU A 422 -16.31 3.57 29.54
CA GLU A 422 -17.60 2.97 29.97
C GLU A 422 -17.40 1.61 30.64
N GLY A 423 -16.17 1.05 30.63
CA GLY A 423 -15.86 -0.20 31.33
C GLY A 423 -15.75 -1.42 30.45
N TYR A 424 -15.84 -1.29 29.12
CA TYR A 424 -15.61 -2.44 28.25
C TYR A 424 -14.16 -2.92 28.37
N ARG A 425 -13.97 -4.24 28.58
CA ARG A 425 -12.66 -4.90 28.74
C ARG A 425 -12.52 -6.13 27.85
N ASP A 426 -13.58 -6.61 27.26
CA ASP A 426 -13.57 -7.71 26.28
C ASP A 426 -13.58 -7.17 24.86
N LEU A 427 -12.56 -7.54 24.06
CA LEU A 427 -12.46 -7.10 22.66
C LEU A 427 -13.63 -7.59 21.81
N ASN A 428 -14.29 -8.70 22.16
CA ASN A 428 -15.48 -9.17 21.44
C ASN A 428 -16.69 -8.29 21.71
N GLU A 429 -16.87 -7.85 22.95
CA GLU A 429 -17.93 -6.89 23.30
C GLU A 429 -17.66 -5.53 22.67
N LEU A 430 -16.41 -5.02 22.78
CA LEU A 430 -15.99 -3.78 22.15
C LEU A 430 -16.25 -3.79 20.63
N LYS A 431 -15.91 -4.89 19.98
CA LYS A 431 -16.16 -5.13 18.56
C LYS A 431 -17.65 -5.13 18.23
N ALA A 432 -18.50 -5.69 19.11
CA ALA A 432 -19.94 -5.72 18.88
C ALA A 432 -20.58 -4.32 18.89
N VAL A 433 -20.09 -3.42 19.77
CA VAL A 433 -20.65 -2.05 19.93
C VAL A 433 -20.00 -1.02 19.01
N THR A 434 -18.74 -1.20 18.60
CA THR A 434 -18.03 -0.24 17.74
C THR A 434 -17.85 -0.73 16.30
N ARG A 435 -18.03 -2.02 16.03
CA ARG A 435 -17.66 -2.75 14.81
C ARG A 435 -16.15 -2.78 14.52
N ALA A 436 -15.29 -2.24 15.40
CA ALA A 436 -13.85 -2.32 15.25
C ALA A 436 -13.40 -3.79 15.20
N GLY A 437 -12.67 -4.17 14.15
CA GLY A 437 -12.26 -5.56 13.93
C GLY A 437 -13.27 -6.45 13.20
N MET A 438 -14.45 -5.94 12.82
CA MET A 438 -15.46 -6.69 12.06
C MET A 438 -15.33 -6.57 10.54
N GLY A 439 -14.46 -5.70 10.06
CA GLY A 439 -14.25 -5.51 8.63
C GLY A 439 -13.53 -6.68 7.96
N ALA A 440 -13.32 -6.57 6.64
CA ALA A 440 -12.78 -7.63 5.78
C ALA A 440 -11.43 -8.21 6.24
N CYS A 441 -10.59 -7.43 6.94
CA CYS A 441 -9.31 -7.90 7.48
C CYS A 441 -9.46 -8.77 8.75
N GLY A 442 -10.65 -8.86 9.36
CA GLY A 442 -10.90 -9.67 10.56
C GLY A 442 -10.13 -9.22 11.79
N GLY A 443 -9.86 -7.93 11.94
CA GLY A 443 -9.15 -7.35 13.09
C GLY A 443 -7.61 -7.35 12.97
N LYS A 444 -7.05 -7.90 11.91
CA LYS A 444 -5.58 -8.03 11.75
C LYS A 444 -4.83 -6.69 11.83
N THR A 445 -5.44 -5.61 11.40
CA THR A 445 -4.80 -4.29 11.39
C THR A 445 -5.09 -3.46 12.64
N CYS A 446 -6.26 -3.61 13.26
CA CYS A 446 -6.68 -2.73 14.35
C CYS A 446 -6.49 -3.31 15.75
N THR A 447 -6.36 -4.64 15.92
CA THR A 447 -6.27 -5.25 17.26
C THR A 447 -5.10 -4.70 18.07
N ALA A 448 -3.91 -4.59 17.48
CA ALA A 448 -2.74 -4.05 18.18
C ALA A 448 -2.92 -2.58 18.59
N LEU A 449 -3.58 -1.77 17.73
CA LEU A 449 -3.90 -0.37 18.04
C LEU A 449 -4.96 -0.25 19.13
N ILE A 450 -5.97 -1.13 19.13
CA ILE A 450 -6.98 -1.18 20.22
C ILE A 450 -6.31 -1.50 21.56
N LEU A 451 -5.42 -2.50 21.58
CA LEU A 451 -4.65 -2.84 22.78
C LEU A 451 -3.73 -1.68 23.23
N ARG A 452 -3.20 -0.90 22.30
CA ARG A 452 -2.49 0.34 22.62
C ARG A 452 -3.39 1.35 23.31
N LEU A 453 -4.61 1.56 22.83
CA LEU A 453 -5.57 2.48 23.47
C LEU A 453 -5.92 2.05 24.89
N PHE A 454 -6.05 0.76 25.18
CA PHE A 454 -6.22 0.26 26.56
C PHE A 454 -5.04 0.68 27.45
N ARG A 455 -3.80 0.54 26.96
CA ARG A 455 -2.60 0.96 27.70
C ARG A 455 -2.55 2.48 27.91
N GLU A 456 -2.94 3.27 26.89
CA GLU A 456 -3.02 4.73 26.98
C GLU A 456 -4.08 5.19 28.02
N GLU A 457 -5.15 4.42 28.20
CA GLU A 457 -6.16 4.65 29.24
C GLU A 457 -5.81 4.01 30.61
N GLY A 458 -4.56 3.52 30.77
CA GLY A 458 -4.05 2.97 32.03
C GLY A 458 -4.56 1.57 32.38
N ILE A 459 -5.14 0.86 31.43
CA ILE A 459 -5.66 -0.50 31.62
C ILE A 459 -4.56 -1.52 31.30
N PRO A 460 -4.12 -2.34 32.25
CA PRO A 460 -3.11 -3.36 32.01
C PRO A 460 -3.66 -4.48 31.11
N ALA A 461 -2.77 -5.09 30.31
CA ALA A 461 -3.16 -6.16 29.39
C ALA A 461 -3.83 -7.37 30.08
N THR A 462 -3.50 -7.61 31.36
CA THR A 462 -4.10 -8.68 32.17
C THR A 462 -5.58 -8.48 32.48
N GLU A 463 -6.09 -7.27 32.32
CA GLU A 463 -7.52 -6.94 32.54
C GLU A 463 -8.30 -6.94 31.21
N VAL A 464 -7.64 -7.17 30.07
CA VAL A 464 -8.25 -7.14 28.75
C VAL A 464 -8.44 -8.56 28.24
N THR A 465 -9.69 -8.94 28.00
CA THR A 465 -10.00 -10.20 27.31
C THR A 465 -9.74 -10.02 25.83
N GLU A 466 -8.78 -10.78 25.29
CA GLU A 466 -8.47 -10.74 23.88
C GLU A 466 -9.62 -11.24 23.01
N GLY A 467 -9.69 -10.73 21.78
CA GLY A 467 -10.67 -11.15 20.81
C GLY A 467 -10.47 -12.62 20.41
N THR A 468 -11.57 -13.32 20.13
CA THR A 468 -11.53 -14.69 19.62
C THR A 468 -10.73 -14.74 18.32
N HIS A 469 -9.58 -15.41 18.35
CA HIS A 469 -8.78 -15.68 17.17
C HIS A 469 -9.30 -16.94 16.47
N ARG A 470 -9.49 -16.85 15.16
CA ARG A 470 -9.83 -18.05 14.39
C ARG A 470 -8.58 -18.91 14.23
N PRO A 471 -8.66 -20.21 14.61
CA PRO A 471 -7.49 -21.05 14.73
C PRO A 471 -6.97 -21.44 13.34
N LEU A 472 -5.72 -21.28 13.12
CA LEU A 472 -4.78 -22.01 12.24
C LEU A 472 -3.40 -21.36 12.29
N PHE A 473 -3.26 -20.15 12.90
CA PHE A 473 -2.01 -19.40 13.01
C PHE A 473 -1.79 -18.81 14.39
N VAL A 474 -2.33 -19.48 15.43
CA VAL A 474 -2.02 -19.14 16.80
C VAL A 474 -0.80 -19.96 17.22
N GLU A 475 0.19 -19.32 17.79
CA GLU A 475 1.32 -20.02 18.42
C GLU A 475 0.75 -20.95 19.49
N THR A 476 1.05 -22.25 19.33
CA THR A 476 0.52 -23.29 20.21
C THR A 476 1.72 -23.98 20.87
N PRO A 477 1.78 -24.06 22.21
CA PRO A 477 2.81 -24.81 22.91
C PRO A 477 2.90 -26.24 22.38
N LEU A 478 4.13 -26.71 22.14
CA LEU A 478 4.34 -28.09 21.67
C LEU A 478 3.75 -29.16 22.59
N GLY A 479 3.66 -28.88 23.91
CA GLY A 479 3.01 -29.75 24.90
C GLY A 479 1.54 -29.98 24.59
N VAL A 480 0.79 -28.93 24.18
CA VAL A 480 -0.62 -29.04 23.80
C VAL A 480 -0.77 -29.88 22.53
N LEU A 481 0.10 -29.70 21.54
CA LEU A 481 0.11 -30.50 20.32
C LEU A 481 0.50 -31.97 20.57
N ALA A 482 1.31 -32.22 21.60
CA ALA A 482 1.70 -33.55 22.03
C ALA A 482 0.66 -34.24 22.93
N GLY A 483 -0.48 -33.61 23.20
CA GLY A 483 -1.53 -34.13 24.09
C GLY A 483 -1.12 -34.12 25.56
N ARG A 484 -0.09 -33.36 25.95
CA ARG A 484 0.23 -33.13 27.36
C ARG A 484 -0.63 -32.01 27.88
N MET A 485 -1.57 -32.36 28.73
CA MET A 485 -2.26 -31.37 29.57
C MET A 485 -1.25 -30.88 30.61
N GLU A 486 -0.97 -29.60 30.69
CA GLU A 486 -0.34 -29.01 31.86
C GLU A 486 -1.30 -29.20 33.01
N THR A 487 -0.95 -30.08 33.96
CA THR A 487 -1.64 -30.12 35.24
C THR A 487 -1.24 -28.86 35.98
N ALA A 488 -2.23 -28.16 36.55
CA ALA A 488 -2.09 -26.87 37.22
C ALA A 488 -1.24 -26.89 38.50
N ASP A 489 -0.30 -27.81 38.62
CA ASP A 489 0.57 -28.03 39.77
C ASP A 489 2.04 -28.27 39.35
N ASP A 490 2.61 -27.36 38.57
CA ASP A 490 4.06 -27.25 38.41
C ASP A 490 4.49 -25.78 38.27
#